data_7f5fbc39442dfa570e2ea64eb1be744f
#
_entry.id   7f5fbc39442dfa570e2ea64eb1be744f
#
_cell.length_a   1.000
_cell.length_b   1.000
_cell.length_c   1.000
_cell.angle_alpha   90.00
_cell.angle_beta   90.00
_cell.angle_gamma   90.00
#
_symmetry.space_group_name_H-M   'P 1'
#
loop_
_entity.id
_entity.type
_entity.pdbx_description
1 polymer ?
#
loop_
_entity_poly.entity_id
_entity_poly.type
_entity_poly.pdbx_seq_one_letter_code
_entity_poly.pdbx_strand_id
1 'polypeptide(L)'
;MKVLTSLSSLPLLRNPIVTLGTYDGVHTGHRAILTQLINKAKDTGKDSMLITFDPHPRQALGLGEISLLSTLDEKIELLSETGLDYLLILPFTKEFSNQGARDFISNVLIEQLNISEIILGYDHKFGHNREGDVHLLADVLTKTNRFVTEIPAQDVDEIIVSSTKIRTALIEGEVESANRLLGYNYQVKGKVVNGKQLGRTIGFPTANIEPLNDSKLIPGNGVYSVTTRMEGITYQGMMNIGIRPTVSDSNDRVIEVHLFDFNSDIYGETVTISLCHRLRGEQTFSGIEELTKQLKKDEVDSRRYFASL
;
A
#
# COMPACT_ATOMS: atom_id res chain seq x y z
N MET A 1 -5.86 -10.60 13.54
CA MET A 1 -5.18 -9.36 13.97
C MET A 1 -6.17 -8.44 14.69
N LYS A 2 -5.80 -7.85 15.84
CA LYS A 2 -6.59 -6.81 16.52
C LYS A 2 -5.97 -5.44 16.23
N VAL A 3 -6.80 -4.47 15.85
CA VAL A 3 -6.36 -3.09 15.60
C VAL A 3 -6.59 -2.27 16.87
N LEU A 4 -5.54 -1.58 17.31
CA LEU A 4 -5.51 -0.70 18.49
C LEU A 4 -5.19 0.72 18.01
N THR A 5 -5.95 1.71 18.48
CA THR A 5 -5.78 3.12 18.07
C THR A 5 -5.40 4.04 19.23
N SER A 6 -5.22 3.46 20.43
CA SER A 6 -4.89 4.24 21.62
C SER A 6 -4.05 3.41 22.60
N LEU A 7 -3.09 4.07 23.21
CA LEU A 7 -2.28 3.51 24.31
C LEU A 7 -3.06 3.48 25.66
N SER A 8 -4.14 4.23 25.79
CA SER A 8 -4.94 4.27 27.03
C SER A 8 -5.92 3.10 27.16
N SER A 9 -6.13 2.30 26.12
CA SER A 9 -7.10 1.19 26.09
C SER A 9 -6.47 -0.12 25.59
N LEU A 10 -5.24 -0.35 26.01
CA LEU A 10 -4.53 -1.59 25.64
C LEU A 10 -5.16 -2.82 26.33
N PRO A 11 -5.31 -3.95 25.62
CA PRO A 11 -5.67 -5.21 26.25
C PRO A 11 -4.51 -5.72 27.09
N LEU A 12 -4.73 -6.78 27.86
CA LEU A 12 -3.64 -7.48 28.53
C LEU A 12 -2.73 -8.11 27.45
N LEU A 13 -1.51 -7.59 27.34
CA LEU A 13 -0.49 -8.05 26.39
C LEU A 13 0.47 -9.04 27.07
N ARG A 14 0.92 -10.03 26.32
CA ARG A 14 1.89 -11.04 26.78
C ARG A 14 3.32 -10.61 26.42
N ASN A 15 3.82 -9.54 27.02
CA ASN A 15 5.18 -8.99 26.79
C ASN A 15 5.54 -8.99 25.30
N PRO A 16 4.88 -8.16 24.47
CA PRO A 16 4.94 -8.29 23.03
C PRO A 16 6.35 -8.14 22.47
N ILE A 17 6.61 -8.83 21.37
CA ILE A 17 7.69 -8.54 20.45
C ILE A 17 7.13 -7.56 19.44
N VAL A 18 7.82 -6.43 19.24
CA VAL A 18 7.29 -5.35 18.40
C VAL A 18 8.18 -5.04 17.21
N THR A 19 7.60 -4.48 16.18
CA THR A 19 8.31 -3.73 15.14
C THR A 19 7.65 -2.36 14.96
N LEU A 20 8.38 -1.40 14.39
CA LEU A 20 7.96 -0.01 14.28
C LEU A 20 8.21 0.49 12.86
N GLY A 21 7.24 1.19 12.27
CA GLY A 21 7.45 1.82 10.97
C GLY A 21 6.16 2.22 10.26
N THR A 22 6.29 2.92 9.14
CA THR A 22 5.14 3.34 8.33
C THR A 22 4.47 2.19 7.58
N TYR A 23 5.25 1.17 7.21
CA TYR A 23 4.79 -0.01 6.48
C TYR A 23 3.93 0.33 5.25
N ASP A 24 4.30 1.42 4.56
CA ASP A 24 3.58 1.85 3.38
C ASP A 24 3.80 0.88 2.22
N GLY A 25 2.68 0.29 1.74
CA GLY A 25 2.66 -0.74 0.72
C GLY A 25 2.92 -2.16 1.22
N VAL A 26 3.22 -2.39 2.50
CA VAL A 26 3.47 -3.74 3.10
C VAL A 26 4.25 -4.67 2.15
N HIS A 27 5.32 -4.13 1.54
CA HIS A 27 6.12 -4.80 0.50
C HIS A 27 6.91 -6.00 1.03
N THR A 28 7.56 -6.76 0.15
CA THR A 28 8.27 -8.00 0.49
C THR A 28 9.29 -7.83 1.63
N GLY A 29 10.03 -6.72 1.67
CA GLY A 29 10.93 -6.41 2.79
C GLY A 29 10.20 -6.22 4.12
N HIS A 30 9.04 -5.54 4.13
CA HIS A 30 8.19 -5.44 5.32
C HIS A 30 7.67 -6.82 5.75
N ARG A 31 7.23 -7.65 4.80
CA ARG A 31 6.73 -9.01 5.08
C ARG A 31 7.81 -9.92 5.66
N ALA A 32 9.06 -9.78 5.23
CA ALA A 32 10.20 -10.52 5.79
C ALA A 32 10.39 -10.19 7.29
N ILE A 33 10.34 -8.90 7.65
CA ILE A 33 10.40 -8.46 9.06
C ILE A 33 9.23 -9.02 9.87
N LEU A 34 8.00 -8.90 9.33
CA LEU A 34 6.79 -9.41 9.99
C LEU A 34 6.84 -10.92 10.20
N THR A 35 7.33 -11.67 9.22
CA THR A 35 7.47 -13.14 9.32
C THR A 35 8.40 -13.52 10.47
N GLN A 36 9.55 -12.88 10.60
CA GLN A 36 10.48 -13.13 11.69
C GLN A 36 9.87 -12.75 13.04
N LEU A 37 9.21 -11.59 13.11
CA LEU A 37 8.50 -11.11 14.31
C LEU A 37 7.46 -12.13 14.78
N ILE A 38 6.58 -12.56 13.87
CA ILE A 38 5.46 -13.45 14.15
C ILE A 38 5.97 -14.83 14.60
N ASN A 39 6.97 -15.38 13.90
CA ASN A 39 7.55 -16.68 14.26
C ASN A 39 8.19 -16.61 15.64
N LYS A 40 9.00 -15.61 15.92
CA LYS A 40 9.64 -15.43 17.23
C LYS A 40 8.62 -15.24 18.36
N ALA A 41 7.55 -14.51 18.11
CA ALA A 41 6.47 -14.34 19.07
C ALA A 41 5.80 -15.68 19.40
N LYS A 42 5.47 -16.47 18.37
CA LYS A 42 4.90 -17.83 18.53
C LYS A 42 5.83 -18.75 19.31
N ASP A 43 7.11 -18.81 18.96
CA ASP A 43 8.10 -19.69 19.59
C ASP A 43 8.32 -19.37 21.07
N THR A 44 8.12 -18.11 21.46
CA THR A 44 8.32 -17.63 22.84
C THR A 44 7.02 -17.46 23.64
N GLY A 45 5.85 -17.77 23.02
CA GLY A 45 4.53 -17.62 23.66
C GLY A 45 4.14 -16.17 23.95
N LYS A 46 4.69 -15.23 23.19
CA LYS A 46 4.45 -13.78 23.29
C LYS A 46 3.51 -13.29 22.21
N ASP A 47 3.08 -12.04 22.32
CA ASP A 47 2.28 -11.41 21.28
C ASP A 47 3.17 -10.72 20.23
N SER A 48 2.77 -10.78 18.99
CA SER A 48 3.39 -10.04 17.88
C SER A 48 2.66 -8.72 17.64
N MET A 49 3.40 -7.60 17.54
CA MET A 49 2.79 -6.28 17.34
C MET A 49 3.57 -5.43 16.34
N LEU A 50 2.85 -4.84 15.38
CA LEU A 50 3.35 -3.73 14.57
C LEU A 50 2.84 -2.41 15.13
N ILE A 51 3.75 -1.46 15.35
CA ILE A 51 3.43 -0.07 15.67
C ILE A 51 3.58 0.75 14.39
N THR A 52 2.50 1.38 13.94
CA THR A 52 2.49 2.26 12.77
C THR A 52 1.82 3.59 13.09
N PHE A 53 1.79 4.49 12.11
CA PHE A 53 1.35 5.86 12.30
C PHE A 53 0.28 6.25 11.29
N ASP A 54 -0.68 7.07 11.75
CA ASP A 54 -1.66 7.73 10.91
C ASP A 54 -1.94 9.15 11.44
N PRO A 55 -1.91 10.19 10.57
CA PRO A 55 -1.49 10.16 9.16
C PRO A 55 0.00 9.79 8.98
N HIS A 56 0.40 9.56 7.74
CA HIS A 56 1.81 9.29 7.43
C HIS A 56 2.71 10.43 7.91
N PRO A 57 3.87 10.16 8.56
CA PRO A 57 4.73 11.20 9.15
C PRO A 57 5.06 12.37 8.22
N ARG A 58 5.33 12.12 6.94
CA ARG A 58 5.61 13.19 5.98
C ARG A 58 4.40 14.09 5.72
N GLN A 59 3.18 13.53 5.70
CA GLN A 59 1.95 14.31 5.56
C GLN A 59 1.70 15.15 6.81
N ALA A 60 1.80 14.56 7.99
CA ALA A 60 1.60 15.23 9.27
C ALA A 60 2.54 16.43 9.49
N LEU A 61 3.77 16.32 9.00
CA LEU A 61 4.81 17.36 9.13
C LEU A 61 4.81 18.37 7.98
N GLY A 62 3.97 18.20 6.95
CA GLY A 62 3.99 19.08 5.79
C GLY A 62 5.30 19.03 4.99
N LEU A 63 6.00 17.89 5.01
CA LEU A 63 7.28 17.68 4.31
C LEU A 63 7.10 17.36 2.82
N GLY A 64 6.18 18.04 2.18
CA GLY A 64 5.77 17.83 0.79
C GLY A 64 4.71 16.74 0.64
N GLU A 65 4.07 16.73 -0.53
CA GLU A 65 3.09 15.72 -0.88
C GLU A 65 3.75 14.34 -0.99
N ILE A 66 3.12 13.35 -0.40
CA ILE A 66 3.49 11.95 -0.57
C ILE A 66 2.29 11.18 -1.09
N SER A 67 2.46 10.52 -2.23
CA SER A 67 1.48 9.56 -2.72
C SER A 67 1.69 8.23 -2.01
N LEU A 68 0.68 7.77 -1.28
CA LEU A 68 0.73 6.54 -0.48
C LEU A 68 0.64 5.30 -1.38
N LEU A 69 1.47 4.30 -1.11
CA LEU A 69 1.35 2.98 -1.73
C LEU A 69 0.13 2.22 -1.22
N SER A 70 -0.20 2.40 0.07
CA SER A 70 -1.41 1.86 0.67
C SER A 70 -2.06 2.91 1.57
N THR A 71 -3.37 3.07 1.45
CA THR A 71 -4.16 3.81 2.44
C THR A 71 -4.16 3.07 3.76
N LEU A 72 -4.67 3.68 4.84
CA LEU A 72 -4.73 3.00 6.14
C LEU A 72 -5.60 1.73 6.07
N ASP A 73 -6.76 1.80 5.43
CA ASP A 73 -7.66 0.64 5.29
C ASP A 73 -7.01 -0.48 4.47
N GLU A 74 -6.40 -0.16 3.33
CA GLU A 74 -5.64 -1.14 2.52
C GLU A 74 -4.47 -1.75 3.31
N LYS A 75 -3.77 -0.96 4.12
CA LYS A 75 -2.70 -1.45 4.99
C LYS A 75 -3.23 -2.43 6.03
N ILE A 76 -4.36 -2.12 6.66
CA ILE A 76 -5.02 -3.01 7.64
C ILE A 76 -5.43 -4.32 6.95
N GLU A 77 -6.02 -4.26 5.76
CA GLU A 77 -6.39 -5.44 4.96
C GLU A 77 -5.14 -6.31 4.68
N LEU A 78 -4.07 -5.74 4.14
CA LEU A 78 -2.82 -6.44 3.83
C LEU A 78 -2.14 -7.06 5.06
N LEU A 79 -2.17 -6.39 6.19
CA LEU A 79 -1.58 -6.87 7.43
C LEU A 79 -2.43 -7.96 8.08
N SER A 80 -3.74 -7.95 7.90
CA SER A 80 -4.65 -8.95 8.47
C SER A 80 -4.37 -10.38 7.98
N GLU A 81 -3.78 -10.49 6.78
CA GLU A 81 -3.40 -11.76 6.15
C GLU A 81 -2.07 -12.33 6.65
N THR A 82 -1.27 -11.54 7.41
CA THR A 82 0.09 -11.95 7.81
C THR A 82 0.15 -12.89 9.01
N GLY A 83 -0.92 -12.95 9.81
CA GLY A 83 -0.93 -13.68 11.08
C GLY A 83 -0.43 -12.85 12.27
N LEU A 84 -0.23 -11.53 12.11
CA LEU A 84 0.10 -10.60 13.20
C LEU A 84 -1.02 -10.58 14.24
N ASP A 85 -0.67 -10.54 15.55
CA ASP A 85 -1.68 -10.50 16.61
C ASP A 85 -2.27 -9.09 16.78
N TYR A 86 -1.42 -8.04 16.79
CA TYR A 86 -1.82 -6.66 17.04
C TYR A 86 -1.21 -5.67 16.05
N LEU A 87 -2.04 -4.74 15.59
CA LEU A 87 -1.62 -3.53 14.89
C LEU A 87 -1.96 -2.33 15.78
N LEU A 88 -0.93 -1.62 16.26
CA LEU A 88 -1.10 -0.38 17.01
C LEU A 88 -0.88 0.80 16.06
N ILE A 89 -1.91 1.62 15.87
CA ILE A 89 -1.88 2.82 15.05
C ILE A 89 -1.80 4.02 15.99
N LEU A 90 -0.65 4.69 16.00
CA LEU A 90 -0.45 5.90 16.80
C LEU A 90 -0.75 7.15 15.97
N PRO A 91 -1.49 8.13 16.51
CA PRO A 91 -1.69 9.41 15.84
C PRO A 91 -0.35 10.14 15.71
N PHE A 92 0.07 10.41 14.45
CA PHE A 92 1.30 11.18 14.22
C PHE A 92 0.97 12.67 14.14
N THR A 93 1.10 13.35 15.28
CA THR A 93 0.89 14.80 15.39
C THR A 93 2.22 15.56 15.43
N LYS A 94 2.17 16.88 15.32
CA LYS A 94 3.36 17.74 15.52
C LYS A 94 3.94 17.58 16.93
N GLU A 95 3.08 17.45 17.94
CA GLU A 95 3.49 17.20 19.33
C GLU A 95 4.21 15.86 19.47
N PHE A 96 3.65 14.79 18.86
CA PHE A 96 4.28 13.47 18.86
C PHE A 96 5.64 13.50 18.14
N SER A 97 5.77 14.25 17.05
CA SER A 97 7.03 14.37 16.29
C SER A 97 8.15 15.07 17.06
N ASN A 98 7.82 15.86 18.07
CA ASN A 98 8.77 16.53 18.95
C ASN A 98 9.23 15.64 20.12
N GLN A 99 8.63 14.45 20.28
CA GLN A 99 9.03 13.52 21.32
C GLN A 99 10.42 12.95 21.02
N GLY A 100 11.35 13.09 21.97
CA GLY A 100 12.68 12.52 21.87
C GLY A 100 12.65 10.99 21.77
N ALA A 101 13.63 10.42 21.11
CA ALA A 101 13.69 8.97 20.92
C ALA A 101 13.79 8.23 22.27
N ARG A 102 14.51 8.74 23.26
CA ARG A 102 14.62 8.14 24.59
C ARG A 102 13.28 8.13 25.33
N ASP A 103 12.52 9.22 25.24
CA ASP A 103 11.21 9.33 25.88
C ASP A 103 10.21 8.37 25.24
N PHE A 104 10.25 8.22 23.91
CA PHE A 104 9.42 7.22 23.21
C PHE A 104 9.76 5.80 23.67
N ILE A 105 11.04 5.46 23.78
CA ILE A 105 11.47 4.13 24.26
C ILE A 105 10.98 3.90 25.69
N SER A 106 11.22 4.83 26.61
CA SER A 106 10.89 4.68 28.02
C SER A 106 9.38 4.66 28.25
N ASN A 107 8.67 5.69 27.77
CA ASN A 107 7.26 5.87 28.10
C ASN A 107 6.34 4.95 27.29
N VAL A 108 6.64 4.74 25.99
CA VAL A 108 5.76 3.94 25.12
C VAL A 108 6.17 2.47 25.11
N LEU A 109 7.43 2.18 24.77
CA LEU A 109 7.85 0.79 24.58
C LEU A 109 8.00 0.05 25.92
N ILE A 110 8.58 0.70 26.93
CA ILE A 110 8.84 0.05 28.23
C ILE A 110 7.63 0.14 29.16
N GLU A 111 7.15 1.34 29.48
CA GLU A 111 6.15 1.54 30.52
C GLU A 111 4.75 1.13 30.06
N GLN A 112 4.32 1.54 28.88
CA GLN A 112 2.94 1.31 28.43
C GLN A 112 2.78 -0.06 27.74
N LEU A 113 3.68 -0.43 26.82
CA LEU A 113 3.59 -1.68 26.07
C LEU A 113 4.27 -2.84 26.76
N ASN A 114 5.20 -2.59 27.70
CA ASN A 114 6.01 -3.60 28.38
C ASN A 114 6.60 -4.62 27.38
N ILE A 115 7.21 -4.12 26.30
CA ILE A 115 7.77 -4.97 25.25
C ILE A 115 8.85 -5.89 25.81
N SER A 116 9.01 -7.06 25.22
CA SER A 116 10.16 -7.94 25.52
C SER A 116 11.30 -7.72 24.54
N GLU A 117 10.97 -7.35 23.31
CA GLU A 117 11.94 -7.18 22.22
C GLU A 117 11.39 -6.26 21.16
N ILE A 118 12.28 -5.55 20.47
CA ILE A 118 11.98 -4.83 19.23
C ILE A 118 12.81 -5.40 18.07
N ILE A 119 12.16 -5.63 16.93
CA ILE A 119 12.78 -6.09 15.69
C ILE A 119 12.66 -4.98 14.64
N LEU A 120 13.79 -4.56 14.07
CA LEU A 120 13.84 -3.46 13.11
C LEU A 120 14.67 -3.81 11.88
N GLY A 121 14.39 -3.17 10.75
CA GLY A 121 15.28 -3.20 9.59
C GLY A 121 16.54 -2.34 9.82
N TYR A 122 17.59 -2.64 9.11
CA TYR A 122 18.95 -2.09 9.27
C TYR A 122 19.06 -0.56 9.15
N ASP A 123 18.18 0.10 8.41
CA ASP A 123 18.19 1.55 8.17
C ASP A 123 17.14 2.33 8.96
N HIS A 124 16.50 1.66 9.92
CA HIS A 124 15.38 2.23 10.64
C HIS A 124 15.82 3.37 11.56
N LYS A 125 15.14 4.52 11.43
CA LYS A 125 15.32 5.71 12.26
C LYS A 125 13.98 6.21 12.78
N PHE A 126 13.95 6.67 14.04
CA PHE A 126 12.74 7.16 14.71
C PHE A 126 13.03 8.32 15.67
N GLY A 127 11.98 8.87 16.30
CA GLY A 127 12.10 9.99 17.23
C GLY A 127 12.37 11.32 16.54
N HIS A 128 12.44 12.39 17.36
CA HIS A 128 12.65 13.74 16.88
C HIS A 128 13.94 13.82 16.03
N ASN A 129 13.87 14.49 14.87
CA ASN A 129 14.97 14.62 13.92
C ASN A 129 15.64 13.28 13.51
N ARG A 130 14.94 12.15 13.66
CA ARG A 130 15.47 10.81 13.35
C ARG A 130 16.70 10.43 14.18
N GLU A 131 16.80 10.91 15.42
CA GLU A 131 17.93 10.68 16.33
C GLU A 131 17.98 9.25 16.87
N GLY A 132 16.84 8.55 16.88
CA GLY A 132 16.73 7.18 17.34
C GLY A 132 17.18 6.18 16.27
N ASP A 133 17.96 5.19 16.70
CA ASP A 133 18.44 4.07 15.90
C ASP A 133 18.59 2.80 16.74
N VAL A 134 19.10 1.74 16.13
CA VAL A 134 19.32 0.45 16.77
C VAL A 134 20.29 0.55 17.96
N HIS A 135 21.29 1.42 17.90
CA HIS A 135 22.27 1.59 18.98
C HIS A 135 21.65 2.27 20.20
N LEU A 136 20.83 3.30 19.98
CA LEU A 136 20.10 3.95 21.06
C LEU A 136 19.10 2.99 21.73
N LEU A 137 18.39 2.18 20.94
CA LEU A 137 17.50 1.15 21.47
C LEU A 137 18.27 0.14 22.33
N ALA A 138 19.41 -0.36 21.83
CA ALA A 138 20.24 -1.30 22.58
C ALA A 138 20.74 -0.70 23.90
N ASP A 139 21.20 0.56 23.90
CA ASP A 139 21.65 1.25 25.11
C ASP A 139 20.57 1.34 26.21
N VAL A 140 19.32 1.59 25.79
CA VAL A 140 18.21 1.77 26.76
C VAL A 140 17.58 0.42 27.15
N LEU A 141 17.31 -0.47 26.18
CA LEU A 141 16.55 -1.68 26.40
C LEU A 141 17.35 -2.77 27.15
N THR A 142 18.66 -2.89 26.90
CA THR A 142 19.50 -3.88 27.63
C THR A 142 19.55 -3.63 29.12
N LYS A 143 19.48 -2.37 29.56
CA LYS A 143 19.42 -1.99 30.98
C LYS A 143 18.16 -2.47 31.70
N THR A 144 17.15 -2.80 30.93
CA THR A 144 15.84 -3.26 31.43
C THR A 144 15.54 -4.73 31.06
N ASN A 145 16.58 -5.49 30.70
CA ASN A 145 16.49 -6.91 30.30
C ASN A 145 15.55 -7.13 29.09
N ARG A 146 15.59 -6.23 28.12
CA ARG A 146 14.85 -6.28 26.84
C ARG A 146 15.82 -6.37 25.68
N PHE A 147 15.37 -6.87 24.54
CA PHE A 147 16.23 -7.19 23.42
C PHE A 147 15.95 -6.29 22.21
N VAL A 148 16.98 -6.13 21.37
CA VAL A 148 16.90 -5.50 20.06
C VAL A 148 17.45 -6.48 19.04
N THR A 149 16.68 -6.73 17.98
CA THR A 149 17.15 -7.53 16.83
C THR A 149 17.10 -6.67 15.60
N GLU A 150 18.24 -6.54 14.93
CA GLU A 150 18.34 -5.88 13.64
C GLU A 150 18.28 -6.92 12.54
N ILE A 151 17.41 -6.68 11.55
CA ILE A 151 17.32 -7.53 10.35
C ILE A 151 18.06 -6.82 9.22
N PRO A 152 19.02 -7.50 8.56
CA PRO A 152 19.73 -6.93 7.44
C PRO A 152 18.78 -6.65 6.26
N ALA A 153 19.23 -5.81 5.31
CA ALA A 153 18.47 -5.52 4.10
C ALA A 153 18.05 -6.82 3.40
N GLN A 154 16.79 -6.90 3.02
CA GLN A 154 16.27 -8.03 2.24
C GLN A 154 16.39 -7.68 0.76
N ASP A 155 17.09 -8.52 0.02
CA ASP A 155 17.17 -8.44 -1.43
C ASP A 155 16.07 -9.32 -2.04
N VAL A 156 15.39 -8.76 -3.02
CA VAL A 156 14.46 -9.49 -3.88
C VAL A 156 15.03 -9.42 -5.29
N ASP A 157 15.42 -10.52 -5.85
CA ASP A 157 16.13 -10.59 -7.16
C ASP A 157 17.37 -9.66 -7.19
N GLU A 158 18.19 -9.65 -6.14
CA GLU A 158 19.35 -8.78 -5.96
C GLU A 158 19.03 -7.27 -5.85
N ILE A 159 17.76 -6.90 -5.76
CA ILE A 159 17.31 -5.52 -5.64
C ILE A 159 16.83 -5.22 -4.21
N ILE A 160 17.47 -4.28 -3.55
CA ILE A 160 17.03 -3.78 -2.24
C ILE A 160 15.62 -3.18 -2.37
N VAL A 161 14.66 -3.74 -1.64
CA VAL A 161 13.26 -3.30 -1.67
C VAL A 161 13.06 -2.05 -0.83
N SER A 162 12.40 -1.03 -1.40
CA SER A 162 11.98 0.17 -0.67
C SER A 162 10.70 0.77 -1.24
N SER A 163 9.89 1.40 -0.39
CA SER A 163 8.68 2.12 -0.83
C SER A 163 8.99 3.20 -1.89
N THR A 164 10.19 3.79 -1.87
CA THR A 164 10.61 4.79 -2.86
C THR A 164 10.77 4.16 -4.24
N LYS A 165 11.45 3.02 -4.37
CA LYS A 165 11.60 2.31 -5.65
C LYS A 165 10.24 1.87 -6.22
N ILE A 166 9.36 1.38 -5.36
CA ILE A 166 8.00 0.98 -5.76
C ILE A 166 7.21 2.18 -6.29
N ARG A 167 7.29 3.35 -5.61
CA ARG A 167 6.63 4.57 -6.10
C ARG A 167 7.14 4.99 -7.48
N THR A 168 8.47 5.00 -7.65
CA THR A 168 9.08 5.33 -8.95
C THR A 168 8.57 4.39 -10.04
N ALA A 169 8.62 3.08 -9.83
CA ALA A 169 8.13 2.09 -10.80
C ALA A 169 6.64 2.32 -11.14
N LEU A 170 5.78 2.58 -10.14
CA LEU A 170 4.36 2.86 -10.39
C LEU A 170 4.15 4.16 -11.16
N ILE A 171 4.88 5.24 -10.84
CA ILE A 171 4.80 6.54 -11.55
C ILE A 171 5.22 6.38 -13.02
N GLU A 172 6.22 5.56 -13.29
CA GLU A 172 6.68 5.24 -14.64
C GLU A 172 5.77 4.22 -15.37
N GLY A 173 4.79 3.67 -14.64
CA GLY A 173 3.85 2.68 -15.15
C GLY A 173 4.43 1.26 -15.22
N GLU A 174 5.58 1.00 -14.63
CA GLU A 174 6.23 -0.31 -14.57
C GLU A 174 5.58 -1.18 -13.47
N VAL A 175 4.29 -1.49 -13.69
CA VAL A 175 3.47 -2.16 -12.68
C VAL A 175 3.97 -3.55 -12.33
N GLU A 176 4.53 -4.29 -13.28
CA GLU A 176 5.09 -5.62 -13.03
C GLU A 176 6.33 -5.57 -12.11
N SER A 177 7.18 -4.57 -12.31
CA SER A 177 8.33 -4.33 -11.43
C SER A 177 7.87 -3.95 -10.02
N ALA A 178 6.86 -3.08 -9.91
CA ALA A 178 6.26 -2.73 -8.63
C ALA A 178 5.62 -3.94 -7.93
N ASN A 179 4.88 -4.77 -8.65
CA ASN A 179 4.22 -5.96 -8.13
C ASN A 179 5.22 -6.98 -7.58
N ARG A 180 6.34 -7.21 -8.27
CA ARG A 180 7.42 -8.07 -7.76
C ARG A 180 7.96 -7.57 -6.41
N LEU A 181 8.21 -6.26 -6.28
CA LEU A 181 8.71 -5.66 -5.04
C LEU A 181 7.64 -5.66 -3.93
N LEU A 182 6.37 -5.51 -4.28
CA LEU A 182 5.25 -5.58 -3.34
C LEU A 182 4.96 -7.01 -2.88
N GLY A 183 5.14 -8.01 -3.76
CA GLY A 183 4.72 -9.39 -3.54
C GLY A 183 3.22 -9.63 -3.78
N TYR A 184 2.53 -8.63 -4.35
CA TYR A 184 1.12 -8.69 -4.76
C TYR A 184 0.85 -7.69 -5.89
N ASN A 185 -0.27 -7.86 -6.60
CA ASN A 185 -0.68 -6.89 -7.63
C ASN A 185 -1.12 -5.58 -6.98
N TYR A 186 -0.53 -4.47 -7.41
CA TYR A 186 -0.88 -3.14 -6.89
C TYR A 186 -2.37 -2.86 -7.06
N GLN A 187 -2.99 -2.29 -6.04
CA GLN A 187 -4.43 -2.10 -5.99
C GLN A 187 -4.80 -0.63 -5.89
N VAL A 188 -5.90 -0.28 -6.54
CA VAL A 188 -6.58 1.01 -6.40
C VAL A 188 -8.03 0.73 -5.99
N LYS A 189 -8.41 1.19 -4.80
CA LYS A 189 -9.77 1.12 -4.29
C LYS A 189 -10.50 2.42 -4.58
N GLY A 190 -11.67 2.34 -5.22
CA GLY A 190 -12.42 3.51 -5.63
C GLY A 190 -13.91 3.25 -5.77
N LYS A 191 -14.66 4.35 -5.87
CA LYS A 191 -16.10 4.32 -6.11
C LYS A 191 -16.36 4.38 -7.61
N VAL A 192 -17.30 3.57 -8.09
CA VAL A 192 -17.77 3.63 -9.47
C VAL A 192 -18.67 4.83 -9.64
N VAL A 193 -18.29 5.76 -10.51
CA VAL A 193 -19.02 6.99 -10.78
C VAL A 193 -19.48 7.08 -12.25
N ASN A 194 -20.48 7.92 -12.51
CA ASN A 194 -20.96 8.13 -13.86
C ASN A 194 -19.91 8.86 -14.71
N GLY A 195 -19.66 8.34 -15.92
CA GLY A 195 -18.81 8.97 -16.92
C GLY A 195 -19.61 9.43 -18.15
N LYS A 196 -18.90 9.83 -19.20
CA LYS A 196 -19.51 10.27 -20.47
C LYS A 196 -20.16 9.13 -21.28
N GLN A 197 -20.02 7.87 -20.85
CA GLN A 197 -20.59 6.65 -21.44
C GLN A 197 -20.26 6.44 -22.95
N LEU A 198 -19.23 7.10 -23.49
CA LEU A 198 -18.84 6.96 -24.88
C LEU A 198 -18.46 5.51 -25.23
N GLY A 199 -17.80 4.81 -24.32
CA GLY A 199 -17.41 3.41 -24.51
C GLY A 199 -18.60 2.49 -24.80
N ARG A 200 -19.78 2.76 -24.21
CA ARG A 200 -20.99 1.98 -24.45
C ARG A 200 -21.43 2.01 -25.93
N THR A 201 -21.27 3.16 -26.61
CA THR A 201 -21.66 3.33 -28.01
C THR A 201 -20.78 2.57 -29.00
N ILE A 202 -19.56 2.23 -28.59
CA ILE A 202 -18.54 1.55 -29.40
C ILE A 202 -18.30 0.09 -28.96
N GLY A 203 -19.15 -0.44 -28.05
CA GLY A 203 -19.07 -1.83 -27.60
C GLY A 203 -18.08 -2.07 -26.45
N PHE A 204 -17.53 -1.03 -25.83
CA PHE A 204 -16.62 -1.10 -24.68
C PHE A 204 -17.18 -0.29 -23.50
N PRO A 205 -18.25 -0.74 -22.84
CA PRO A 205 -18.77 -0.04 -21.66
C PRO A 205 -17.70 0.06 -20.59
N THR A 206 -17.47 1.27 -20.08
CA THR A 206 -16.47 1.54 -19.03
C THR A 206 -17.11 2.08 -17.76
N ALA A 207 -16.58 1.66 -16.62
CA ALA A 207 -16.81 2.24 -15.31
C ALA A 207 -15.73 3.27 -15.01
N ASN A 208 -16.12 4.49 -14.60
CA ASN A 208 -15.17 5.48 -14.12
C ASN A 208 -14.93 5.23 -12.63
N ILE A 209 -13.67 5.21 -12.22
CA ILE A 209 -13.27 4.92 -10.84
C ILE A 209 -12.74 6.21 -10.19
N GLU A 210 -13.40 6.65 -9.14
CA GLU A 210 -12.93 7.74 -8.28
C GLU A 210 -12.24 7.14 -7.05
N PRO A 211 -10.92 7.33 -6.87
CA PRO A 211 -10.19 6.82 -5.73
C PRO A 211 -10.80 7.29 -4.41
N LEU A 212 -10.91 6.40 -3.41
CA LEU A 212 -11.47 6.75 -2.09
C LEU A 212 -10.55 7.66 -1.26
N ASN A 213 -9.31 7.85 -1.68
CA ASN A 213 -8.33 8.66 -0.96
C ASN A 213 -7.42 9.39 -1.94
N ASP A 214 -7.40 10.72 -1.86
CA ASP A 214 -6.62 11.59 -2.76
C ASP A 214 -5.11 11.40 -2.62
N SER A 215 -4.65 10.90 -1.46
CA SER A 215 -3.23 10.60 -1.26
C SER A 215 -2.81 9.26 -1.84
N LYS A 216 -3.74 8.43 -2.34
CA LYS A 216 -3.40 7.14 -2.97
C LYS A 216 -2.60 7.37 -4.25
N LEU A 217 -1.48 6.67 -4.39
CA LEU A 217 -0.69 6.72 -5.62
C LEU A 217 -1.47 6.08 -6.77
N ILE A 218 -1.72 6.86 -7.81
CA ILE A 218 -2.27 6.36 -9.06
C ILE A 218 -1.11 6.13 -10.04
N PRO A 219 -0.95 4.92 -10.60
CA PRO A 219 0.14 4.60 -11.53
C PRO A 219 0.19 5.50 -12.76
N GLY A 220 1.31 5.52 -13.45
CA GLY A 220 1.52 6.32 -14.66
C GLY A 220 0.42 6.14 -15.71
N ASN A 221 0.26 7.11 -16.60
CA ASN A 221 -0.73 7.05 -17.68
C ASN A 221 -0.46 5.87 -18.61
N GLY A 222 -1.53 5.20 -19.05
CA GLY A 222 -1.44 4.03 -19.90
C GLY A 222 -2.64 3.11 -19.80
N VAL A 223 -2.57 2.00 -20.53
CA VAL A 223 -3.58 0.93 -20.50
C VAL A 223 -2.99 -0.29 -19.82
N TYR A 224 -3.77 -0.86 -18.92
CA TYR A 224 -3.34 -1.97 -18.04
C TYR A 224 -4.34 -3.11 -18.09
N SER A 225 -3.85 -4.35 -18.07
CA SER A 225 -4.65 -5.53 -17.74
C SER A 225 -4.92 -5.53 -16.24
N VAL A 226 -6.18 -5.69 -15.85
CA VAL A 226 -6.59 -5.58 -14.45
C VAL A 226 -7.54 -6.71 -14.07
N THR A 227 -7.62 -6.98 -12.78
CA THR A 227 -8.67 -7.83 -12.21
C THR A 227 -9.43 -7.08 -11.11
N THR A 228 -10.67 -7.46 -10.89
CA THR A 228 -11.46 -7.05 -9.72
C THR A 228 -12.24 -8.24 -9.19
N ARG A 229 -12.46 -8.27 -7.89
CA ARG A 229 -13.27 -9.33 -7.26
C ARG A 229 -14.56 -8.72 -6.73
N MET A 230 -15.68 -9.24 -7.19
CA MET A 230 -17.02 -8.82 -6.77
C MET A 230 -17.85 -10.07 -6.47
N GLU A 231 -18.54 -10.10 -5.34
CA GLU A 231 -19.41 -11.23 -4.91
C GLU A 231 -18.69 -12.60 -4.97
N GLY A 232 -17.40 -12.63 -4.70
CA GLY A 232 -16.59 -13.85 -4.74
C GLY A 232 -16.07 -14.25 -6.13
N ILE A 233 -16.51 -13.60 -7.21
CA ILE A 233 -16.11 -13.85 -8.60
C ILE A 233 -14.99 -12.87 -8.98
N THR A 234 -13.95 -13.37 -9.62
CA THR A 234 -12.88 -12.55 -10.19
C THR A 234 -13.17 -12.24 -11.65
N TYR A 235 -13.31 -10.98 -11.98
CA TYR A 235 -13.47 -10.48 -13.35
C TYR A 235 -12.14 -9.95 -13.85
N GLN A 236 -11.83 -10.25 -15.11
CA GLN A 236 -10.71 -9.69 -15.85
C GLN A 236 -11.16 -8.45 -16.60
N GLY A 237 -10.24 -7.57 -16.90
CA GLY A 237 -10.55 -6.35 -17.65
C GLY A 237 -9.32 -5.60 -18.11
N MET A 238 -9.56 -4.47 -18.72
CA MET A 238 -8.54 -3.47 -19.04
C MET A 238 -8.90 -2.12 -18.43
N MET A 239 -7.90 -1.39 -17.98
CA MET A 239 -8.03 -0.10 -17.32
C MET A 239 -7.20 0.94 -18.06
N ASN A 240 -7.80 2.07 -18.37
CA ASN A 240 -7.12 3.24 -18.86
C ASN A 240 -6.92 4.26 -17.75
N ILE A 241 -5.68 4.70 -17.54
CA ILE A 241 -5.32 5.86 -16.74
C ILE A 241 -4.83 6.93 -17.69
N GLY A 242 -5.52 8.07 -17.75
CA GLY A 242 -5.20 9.13 -18.68
C GLY A 242 -5.60 10.51 -18.17
N ILE A 243 -5.26 11.54 -18.94
CA ILE A 243 -5.67 12.90 -18.65
C ILE A 243 -6.89 13.22 -19.54
N ARG A 244 -7.97 13.72 -18.92
CA ARG A 244 -9.12 14.18 -19.68
C ARG A 244 -8.80 15.54 -20.31
N PRO A 245 -8.84 15.70 -21.63
CA PRO A 245 -8.76 17.03 -22.24
C PRO A 245 -10.02 17.80 -21.85
N THR A 246 -9.92 18.67 -20.86
CA THR A 246 -10.96 19.63 -20.47
C THR A 246 -10.54 21.03 -20.88
N VAL A 247 -11.52 21.93 -21.10
CA VAL A 247 -11.30 23.34 -21.41
C VAL A 247 -10.77 24.13 -20.18
N SER A 248 -10.72 23.49 -19.02
CA SER A 248 -10.14 24.02 -17.76
C SER A 248 -8.72 23.46 -17.55
N ASP A 249 -7.81 24.28 -17.02
CA ASP A 249 -6.40 23.96 -16.74
C ASP A 249 -6.19 22.86 -15.67
N SER A 250 -7.25 22.13 -15.25
CA SER A 250 -7.12 21.00 -14.33
C SER A 250 -6.69 19.75 -15.12
N ASN A 251 -5.48 19.29 -14.84
CA ASN A 251 -4.94 18.01 -15.31
C ASN A 251 -5.61 16.82 -14.58
N ASP A 252 -6.95 16.77 -14.56
CA ASP A 252 -7.68 15.74 -13.84
C ASP A 252 -7.44 14.37 -14.50
N ARG A 253 -6.75 13.50 -13.76
CA ARG A 253 -6.52 12.12 -14.18
C ARG A 253 -7.84 11.35 -14.06
N VAL A 254 -8.12 10.54 -15.07
CA VAL A 254 -9.33 9.71 -15.14
C VAL A 254 -8.92 8.24 -15.15
N ILE A 255 -9.62 7.43 -14.39
CA ILE A 255 -9.48 5.98 -14.35
C ILE A 255 -10.74 5.38 -14.93
N GLU A 256 -10.62 4.69 -16.07
CA GLU A 256 -11.73 4.02 -16.74
C GLU A 256 -11.43 2.54 -16.86
N VAL A 257 -12.35 1.69 -16.40
CA VAL A 257 -12.21 0.23 -16.39
C VAL A 257 -13.28 -0.41 -17.27
N HIS A 258 -12.88 -1.24 -18.22
CA HIS A 258 -13.75 -2.13 -18.98
C HIS A 258 -13.55 -3.57 -18.48
N LEU A 259 -14.59 -4.17 -17.89
CA LEU A 259 -14.57 -5.54 -17.42
C LEU A 259 -15.06 -6.48 -18.53
N PHE A 260 -14.31 -7.54 -18.77
CA PHE A 260 -14.68 -8.55 -19.78
C PHE A 260 -15.81 -9.44 -19.28
N ASP A 261 -16.73 -9.74 -20.17
CA ASP A 261 -17.84 -10.68 -19.92
C ASP A 261 -18.71 -10.26 -18.71
N PHE A 262 -18.74 -8.96 -18.41
CA PHE A 262 -19.46 -8.36 -17.30
C PHE A 262 -20.63 -7.50 -17.80
N ASN A 263 -21.84 -7.74 -17.27
CA ASN A 263 -23.06 -7.07 -17.76
C ASN A 263 -23.99 -6.62 -16.61
N SER A 264 -23.43 -6.30 -15.44
CA SER A 264 -24.20 -5.77 -14.31
C SER A 264 -23.97 -4.28 -14.12
N ASP A 265 -24.95 -3.61 -13.50
CA ASP A 265 -24.80 -2.22 -13.08
C ASP A 265 -24.10 -2.18 -11.72
N ILE A 266 -23.02 -1.43 -11.63
CA ILE A 266 -22.21 -1.26 -10.42
C ILE A 266 -21.98 0.21 -10.04
N TYR A 267 -22.79 1.11 -10.59
CA TYR A 267 -22.69 2.54 -10.20
C TYR A 267 -22.96 2.74 -8.71
N GLY A 268 -22.08 3.52 -8.08
CA GLY A 268 -22.13 3.77 -6.64
C GLY A 268 -21.43 2.72 -5.79
N GLU A 269 -21.10 1.55 -6.35
CA GLU A 269 -20.37 0.51 -5.63
C GLU A 269 -18.90 0.88 -5.44
N THR A 270 -18.31 0.34 -4.37
CA THR A 270 -16.87 0.41 -4.13
C THR A 270 -16.19 -0.84 -4.69
N VAL A 271 -15.21 -0.64 -5.55
CA VAL A 271 -14.45 -1.73 -6.18
C VAL A 271 -12.96 -1.59 -5.89
N THR A 272 -12.27 -2.73 -5.83
CA THR A 272 -10.80 -2.79 -5.75
C THR A 272 -10.27 -3.34 -7.06
N ILE A 273 -9.53 -2.51 -7.79
CA ILE A 273 -8.92 -2.86 -9.06
C ILE A 273 -7.46 -3.24 -8.83
N SER A 274 -7.09 -4.46 -9.18
CA SER A 274 -5.71 -4.98 -9.11
C SER A 274 -5.05 -4.85 -10.48
N LEU A 275 -3.94 -4.11 -10.56
CA LEU A 275 -3.18 -3.91 -11.80
C LEU A 275 -2.19 -5.06 -11.99
N CYS A 276 -2.33 -5.77 -13.10
CA CYS A 276 -1.56 -7.00 -13.35
C CYS A 276 -0.41 -6.78 -14.35
N HIS A 277 -0.67 -6.06 -15.45
CA HIS A 277 0.27 -5.88 -16.55
C HIS A 277 0.02 -4.58 -17.28
N ARG A 278 1.08 -3.91 -17.77
CA ARG A 278 0.96 -2.74 -18.62
C ARG A 278 0.89 -3.15 -20.10
N LEU A 279 -0.22 -2.87 -20.76
CA LEU A 279 -0.38 -3.16 -22.18
C LEU A 279 0.36 -2.16 -23.07
N ARG A 280 0.24 -0.86 -22.76
CA ARG A 280 0.85 0.24 -23.52
C ARG A 280 0.79 1.58 -22.78
N GLY A 281 1.50 2.57 -23.31
CA GLY A 281 1.31 3.98 -22.95
C GLY A 281 0.04 4.58 -23.55
N GLU A 282 -0.25 5.84 -23.17
CA GLU A 282 -1.35 6.63 -23.74
C GLU A 282 -1.10 6.91 -25.22
N GLN A 283 -2.17 6.94 -26.03
CA GLN A 283 -2.13 7.22 -27.46
C GLN A 283 -3.28 8.16 -27.85
N THR A 284 -3.02 9.01 -28.83
CA THR A 284 -4.03 9.86 -29.45
C THR A 284 -4.54 9.20 -30.72
N PHE A 285 -5.84 9.23 -30.94
CA PHE A 285 -6.49 8.61 -32.10
C PHE A 285 -7.13 9.69 -32.99
N SER A 286 -7.09 9.50 -34.31
CA SER A 286 -7.67 10.42 -35.30
C SER A 286 -9.20 10.37 -35.33
N GLY A 287 -9.81 9.30 -34.78
CA GLY A 287 -11.26 9.12 -34.75
C GLY A 287 -11.69 7.84 -34.00
N ILE A 288 -13.02 7.66 -33.95
CA ILE A 288 -13.67 6.56 -33.24
C ILE A 288 -13.29 5.19 -33.83
N GLU A 289 -13.11 5.09 -35.13
CA GLU A 289 -12.76 3.80 -35.78
C GLU A 289 -11.37 3.32 -35.36
N GLU A 290 -10.38 4.21 -35.34
CA GLU A 290 -9.03 3.91 -34.91
C GLU A 290 -9.00 3.53 -33.40
N LEU A 291 -9.69 4.30 -32.57
CA LEU A 291 -9.87 3.99 -31.14
C LEU A 291 -10.48 2.60 -30.95
N THR A 292 -11.57 2.28 -31.66
CA THR A 292 -12.25 0.99 -31.55
C THR A 292 -11.34 -0.17 -31.96
N LYS A 293 -10.56 0.01 -33.04
CA LYS A 293 -9.59 -0.99 -33.49
C LYS A 293 -8.51 -1.24 -32.43
N GLN A 294 -8.02 -0.18 -31.79
CA GLN A 294 -7.01 -0.30 -30.74
C GLN A 294 -7.60 -0.96 -29.48
N LEU A 295 -8.81 -0.60 -29.06
CA LEU A 295 -9.45 -1.24 -27.90
C LEU A 295 -9.67 -2.74 -28.10
N LYS A 296 -10.04 -3.19 -29.31
CA LYS A 296 -10.13 -4.62 -29.65
C LYS A 296 -8.77 -5.31 -29.53
N LYS A 297 -7.70 -4.65 -29.95
CA LYS A 297 -6.34 -5.18 -29.80
C LYS A 297 -5.94 -5.27 -28.32
N ASP A 298 -6.20 -4.21 -27.56
CA ASP A 298 -5.90 -4.18 -26.12
C ASP A 298 -6.64 -5.29 -25.38
N GLU A 299 -7.92 -5.56 -25.69
CA GLU A 299 -8.68 -6.68 -25.15
C GLU A 299 -8.05 -8.03 -25.49
N VAL A 300 -7.68 -8.26 -26.77
CA VAL A 300 -7.02 -9.51 -27.18
C VAL A 300 -5.70 -9.71 -26.48
N ASP A 301 -4.89 -8.67 -26.36
CA ASP A 301 -3.59 -8.72 -25.69
C ASP A 301 -3.76 -8.94 -24.19
N SER A 302 -4.75 -8.30 -23.54
CA SER A 302 -5.07 -8.52 -22.13
C SER A 302 -5.56 -9.95 -21.86
N ARG A 303 -6.48 -10.48 -22.69
CA ARG A 303 -6.96 -11.88 -22.55
C ARG A 303 -5.81 -12.88 -22.76
N ARG A 304 -4.90 -12.60 -23.70
CA ARG A 304 -3.71 -13.44 -23.91
C ARG A 304 -2.79 -13.44 -22.69
N TYR A 305 -2.56 -12.29 -22.08
CA TYR A 305 -1.81 -12.18 -20.83
C TYR A 305 -2.43 -13.07 -19.74
N PHE A 306 -3.73 -12.96 -19.49
CA PHE A 306 -4.39 -13.79 -18.47
C PHE A 306 -4.40 -15.28 -18.78
N ALA A 307 -4.44 -15.65 -20.07
CA ALA A 307 -4.36 -17.06 -20.49
C ALA A 307 -2.95 -17.66 -20.34
N SER A 308 -1.92 -16.82 -20.12
CA SER A 308 -0.54 -17.26 -19.93
C SER A 308 -0.13 -17.45 -18.46
N LEU A 309 -1.01 -17.08 -17.51
CA LEU A 309 -0.82 -17.26 -16.06
C LEU A 309 -1.27 -18.64 -15.60
#